data_0155db4d8be17fb00a2a1392eaf94ba9
#
_entry.id   0155db4d8be17fb00a2a1392eaf94ba9
#
_cell.length_a   1.000
_cell.length_b   1.000
_cell.length_c   1.000
_cell.angle_alpha   90.00
_cell.angle_beta   90.00
_cell.angle_gamma   90.00
#
_symmetry.space_group_name_H-M   'P 1'
#
loop_
_entity.id
_entity.type
_entity.pdbx_description
1 polymer ?
#
loop_
_entity_poly.entity_id
_entity_poly.type
_entity_poly.pdbx_seq_one_letter_code
_entity_poly.pdbx_strand_id
1 'polypeptide(L)'
;MKLHSAGLAALSLAIALGLSACGGDKQAAQQPAAAGAAAPAAAGAKVTAEVSGAGASFIFPLVSKWSADYNASTGAKINYQSIGSGGGIAQIKAGTVDFGSSDKPLSSEELAQAGLAQFPSAIGGVVPVVNIEGLEAGKLRLSGALLADIFLGKVKTWNDPAIVAANPGVKLPEGKITLVHRSDGSGTTFNFSNYLSKVSPEWKSKVGEGTSVQWPDGVGGKGNEGVASYVKQIKGSIGYVELAYALQNGMPYTAMQNAAGNWVEPSAETFAAAAASADWASAKDFNLVITNAPGEQAWPITATNFMLMQKQPKDAKRNQDTLAFFKWAFENGQAQANELHYVPLPAELVKQIEAYWATDLK
;
A
#
# COMPACT_ATOMS: atom_id res chain seq x y z
N MET A 1 -37.52 -40.71 -23.68
CA MET A 1 -38.45 -41.66 -23.04
C MET A 1 -38.47 -41.36 -21.52
N LYS A 2 -39.68 -40.94 -21.00
CA LYS A 2 -40.15 -40.78 -19.61
C LYS A 2 -39.34 -39.85 -18.70
N LEU A 3 -39.68 -38.55 -18.50
CA LEU A 3 -40.69 -37.93 -17.61
C LEU A 3 -41.00 -38.73 -16.30
N HIS A 4 -40.68 -38.13 -15.15
CA HIS A 4 -41.61 -38.10 -14.00
C HIS A 4 -41.34 -36.85 -13.17
N SER A 5 -42.38 -36.14 -12.99
CA SER A 5 -42.80 -34.93 -12.31
C SER A 5 -43.24 -35.19 -10.86
N ALA A 6 -43.49 -34.12 -10.17
CA ALA A 6 -44.27 -33.88 -8.94
C ALA A 6 -43.47 -33.92 -7.62
N GLY A 7 -43.69 -33.07 -6.61
CA GLY A 7 -44.82 -32.20 -6.39
C GLY A 7 -44.58 -31.17 -5.25
N LEU A 8 -45.39 -30.14 -5.31
CA LEU A 8 -45.60 -29.07 -4.32
C LEU A 8 -46.07 -29.57 -2.94
N ALA A 9 -45.70 -28.86 -1.89
CA ALA A 9 -46.57 -28.68 -0.71
C ALA A 9 -46.33 -27.33 -0.08
N ALA A 10 -47.31 -26.46 -0.26
CA ALA A 10 -47.52 -25.22 0.53
C ALA A 10 -48.26 -25.58 1.83
N LEU A 11 -47.89 -24.91 2.94
CA LEU A 11 -48.73 -24.90 4.10
C LEU A 11 -48.81 -23.48 4.69
N SER A 12 -50.00 -22.89 4.50
CA SER A 12 -50.47 -21.65 5.11
C SER A 12 -51.24 -21.98 6.40
N LEU A 13 -51.13 -21.18 7.46
CA LEU A 13 -52.11 -21.09 8.53
C LEU A 13 -51.92 -19.75 9.30
N ALA A 14 -52.67 -18.85 9.18
CA ALA A 14 -53.88 -18.15 9.56
C ALA A 14 -54.02 -17.88 11.07
N ILE A 15 -53.99 -16.60 11.41
CA ILE A 15 -54.89 -15.72 12.18
C ILE A 15 -55.52 -16.26 13.51
N ALA A 16 -55.37 -15.49 14.59
CA ALA A 16 -56.41 -15.27 15.55
C ALA A 16 -56.30 -13.87 16.20
N LEU A 17 -57.26 -13.02 15.90
CA LEU A 17 -57.65 -11.79 16.62
C LEU A 17 -58.33 -12.17 17.95
N GLY A 18 -58.08 -11.40 19.00
CA GLY A 18 -58.83 -11.40 20.25
C GLY A 18 -59.04 -9.99 20.76
N LEU A 19 -60.13 -9.37 20.39
CA LEU A 19 -60.67 -8.19 21.08
C LEU A 19 -61.40 -8.64 22.36
N SER A 20 -61.22 -7.93 23.47
CA SER A 20 -62.22 -7.83 24.51
C SER A 20 -62.10 -6.45 25.19
N ALA A 21 -63.22 -5.77 25.16
CA ALA A 21 -63.48 -4.44 25.71
C ALA A 21 -64.24 -4.49 27.10
N CYS A 22 -64.35 -3.31 27.72
CA CYS A 22 -65.18 -2.90 28.83
C CYS A 22 -64.64 -3.22 30.23
N GLY A 23 -64.63 -2.31 31.19
CA GLY A 23 -65.25 -1.02 31.43
C GLY A 23 -65.20 -0.71 32.93
N GLY A 24 -65.26 0.51 33.34
CA GLY A 24 -65.65 0.83 34.73
C GLY A 24 -64.79 1.85 35.48
N ASP A 25 -65.19 3.09 35.38
CA ASP A 25 -65.40 4.20 36.35
C ASP A 25 -64.39 4.53 37.50
N LYS A 26 -63.98 5.81 37.42
CA LYS A 26 -63.88 6.87 38.44
C LYS A 26 -62.99 6.71 39.67
N GLN A 27 -62.00 7.55 39.78
CA GLN A 27 -62.00 8.69 40.71
C GLN A 27 -60.78 9.59 40.53
N ALA A 28 -61.06 10.91 40.56
CA ALA A 28 -60.09 11.98 40.49
C ALA A 28 -59.29 12.10 41.79
N ALA A 29 -58.02 12.33 41.71
CA ALA A 29 -57.22 13.00 42.71
C ALA A 29 -56.15 13.89 42.04
N GLN A 30 -56.12 15.13 42.46
CA GLN A 30 -55.38 16.26 42.00
C GLN A 30 -53.86 16.11 42.18
N GLN A 31 -53.18 16.74 41.29
CA GLN A 31 -51.77 17.12 41.12
C GLN A 31 -50.97 17.45 42.41
N PRO A 32 -49.60 17.40 42.29
CA PRO A 32 -48.92 18.64 42.02
C PRO A 32 -47.93 18.57 40.84
N ALA A 33 -47.78 19.71 40.17
CA ALA A 33 -46.89 20.01 39.09
C ALA A 33 -45.47 19.75 39.52
N ALA A 34 -44.79 18.88 38.78
CA ALA A 34 -43.32 18.72 38.80
C ALA A 34 -42.73 19.21 37.49
N ALA A 35 -41.71 20.02 37.66
CA ALA A 35 -40.94 20.77 36.68
C ALA A 35 -40.63 20.02 35.40
N GLY A 36 -40.65 20.76 34.28
CA GLY A 36 -40.26 20.30 32.97
C GLY A 36 -38.87 19.69 32.95
N ALA A 37 -38.80 18.38 32.70
CA ALA A 37 -37.60 17.76 32.21
C ALA A 37 -37.47 18.16 30.73
N ALA A 38 -36.51 19.02 30.45
CA ALA A 38 -36.08 19.29 29.09
C ALA A 38 -35.72 17.95 28.42
N ALA A 39 -36.38 17.62 27.33
CA ALA A 39 -36.00 16.52 26.48
C ALA A 39 -34.50 16.68 26.13
N PRO A 40 -33.66 15.60 26.18
CA PRO A 40 -32.33 15.70 25.71
C PRO A 40 -32.39 16.13 24.24
N ALA A 41 -31.73 17.25 23.94
CA ALA A 41 -31.52 17.69 22.57
C ALA A 41 -30.96 16.49 21.82
N ALA A 42 -31.61 16.06 20.75
CA ALA A 42 -31.08 15.08 19.82
C ALA A 42 -29.68 15.55 19.43
N ALA A 43 -28.68 14.84 19.89
CA ALA A 43 -27.30 15.05 19.44
C ALA A 43 -27.35 14.94 17.91
N GLY A 44 -27.21 16.09 17.23
CA GLY A 44 -27.22 16.15 15.79
C GLY A 44 -26.24 15.09 15.31
N ALA A 45 -26.71 14.21 14.41
CA ALA A 45 -25.88 13.21 13.80
C ALA A 45 -24.65 13.93 13.25
N LYS A 46 -23.48 13.68 13.83
CA LYS A 46 -22.21 14.16 13.32
C LYS A 46 -22.14 13.65 11.89
N VAL A 47 -22.19 14.56 10.91
CA VAL A 47 -21.91 14.21 9.51
C VAL A 47 -20.46 13.78 9.50
N THR A 48 -20.25 12.45 9.51
CA THR A 48 -18.90 11.87 9.47
C THR A 48 -18.37 12.02 8.05
N ALA A 49 -17.18 12.62 7.92
CA ALA A 49 -16.51 12.70 6.64
C ALA A 49 -16.33 11.30 6.03
N GLU A 50 -16.57 11.18 4.74
CA GLU A 50 -16.31 9.96 3.97
C GLU A 50 -15.38 10.32 2.81
N VAL A 51 -14.16 9.78 2.84
CA VAL A 51 -13.09 10.01 1.87
C VAL A 51 -12.78 8.72 1.15
N SER A 52 -12.63 8.81 -0.17
CA SER A 52 -12.27 7.70 -1.03
C SER A 52 -10.87 7.86 -1.62
N GLY A 53 -10.07 6.81 -1.56
CA GLY A 53 -8.75 6.76 -2.16
C GLY A 53 -8.52 5.46 -2.92
N ALA A 54 -7.57 5.47 -3.85
CA ALA A 54 -7.18 4.28 -4.57
C ALA A 54 -5.73 4.35 -5.04
N GLY A 55 -5.07 3.20 -5.15
CA GLY A 55 -3.74 3.18 -5.74
C GLY A 55 -2.83 2.08 -5.24
N ALA A 56 -1.61 2.46 -4.92
CA ALA A 56 -0.50 1.57 -4.61
C ALA A 56 -0.85 0.55 -3.52
N SER A 57 -0.63 -0.74 -3.82
CA SER A 57 -0.70 -1.80 -2.80
C SER A 57 0.47 -1.71 -1.82
N PHE A 58 1.57 -1.07 -2.20
CA PHE A 58 2.74 -0.81 -1.35
C PHE A 58 2.34 -0.17 -0.01
N ILE A 59 1.51 0.87 -0.03
CA ILE A 59 1.11 1.63 1.17
C ILE A 59 -0.17 1.09 1.85
N PHE A 60 -0.85 0.10 1.25
CA PHE A 60 -2.15 -0.37 1.71
C PHE A 60 -2.17 -0.84 3.18
N PRO A 61 -1.17 -1.59 3.71
CA PRO A 61 -1.14 -1.95 5.11
C PRO A 61 -1.16 -0.73 6.04
N LEU A 62 -0.38 0.30 5.72
CA LEU A 62 -0.27 1.51 6.53
C LEU A 62 -1.51 2.39 6.43
N VAL A 63 -2.02 2.64 5.21
CA VAL A 63 -3.27 3.42 5.03
C VAL A 63 -4.44 2.74 5.72
N SER A 64 -4.52 1.41 5.69
CA SER A 64 -5.57 0.65 6.38
C SER A 64 -5.51 0.86 7.90
N LYS A 65 -4.31 0.82 8.48
CA LYS A 65 -4.09 1.06 9.90
C LYS A 65 -4.43 2.51 10.27
N TRP A 66 -3.93 3.49 9.52
CA TRP A 66 -4.25 4.90 9.71
C TRP A 66 -5.76 5.16 9.60
N SER A 67 -6.44 4.55 8.62
CA SER A 67 -7.88 4.71 8.42
C SER A 67 -8.69 4.18 9.60
N ALA A 68 -8.30 3.04 10.16
CA ALA A 68 -8.96 2.45 11.33
C ALA A 68 -8.81 3.33 12.58
N ASP A 69 -7.58 3.80 12.85
CA ASP A 69 -7.28 4.61 14.03
C ASP A 69 -7.88 6.05 13.89
N TYR A 70 -7.86 6.61 12.68
CA TYR A 70 -8.53 7.89 12.38
C TYR A 70 -10.05 7.78 12.55
N ASN A 71 -10.66 6.69 12.09
CA ASN A 71 -12.09 6.44 12.32
C ASN A 71 -12.40 6.31 13.81
N ALA A 72 -11.59 5.57 14.56
CA ALA A 72 -11.78 5.41 16.00
C ALA A 72 -11.73 6.76 16.75
N SER A 73 -10.86 7.68 16.33
CA SER A 73 -10.67 8.98 16.99
C SER A 73 -11.64 10.07 16.53
N THR A 74 -12.10 10.04 15.26
CA THR A 74 -12.87 11.14 14.67
C THR A 74 -14.26 10.72 14.18
N GLY A 75 -14.49 9.42 13.95
CA GLY A 75 -15.68 8.89 13.30
C GLY A 75 -15.65 8.99 11.77
N ALA A 76 -14.67 9.66 11.17
CA ALA A 76 -14.53 9.78 9.71
C ALA A 76 -14.18 8.44 9.08
N LYS A 77 -14.67 8.20 7.87
CA LYS A 77 -14.43 6.96 7.10
C LYS A 77 -13.48 7.24 5.95
N ILE A 78 -12.41 6.49 5.89
CA ILE A 78 -11.46 6.52 4.77
C ILE A 78 -11.54 5.17 4.06
N ASN A 79 -11.99 5.17 2.81
CA ASN A 79 -12.15 3.98 1.98
C ASN A 79 -11.01 3.94 0.95
N TYR A 80 -10.05 3.06 1.15
CA TYR A 80 -8.91 2.92 0.24
C TYR A 80 -8.95 1.61 -0.55
N GLN A 81 -8.78 1.69 -1.88
CA GLN A 81 -8.75 0.55 -2.78
C GLN A 81 -7.32 0.25 -3.24
N SER A 82 -6.79 -0.92 -2.86
CA SER A 82 -5.49 -1.43 -3.30
C SER A 82 -5.60 -1.96 -4.74
N ILE A 83 -5.32 -1.11 -5.74
CA ILE A 83 -5.48 -1.44 -7.17
C ILE A 83 -4.21 -1.21 -8.00
N GLY A 84 -3.10 -0.91 -7.32
CA GLY A 84 -1.82 -0.56 -7.93
C GLY A 84 -1.71 0.92 -8.30
N SER A 85 -0.46 1.41 -8.39
CA SER A 85 -0.16 2.82 -8.67
C SER A 85 -0.78 3.30 -9.97
N GLY A 86 -0.73 2.48 -11.03
CA GLY A 86 -1.35 2.82 -12.32
C GLY A 86 -2.85 3.03 -12.22
N GLY A 87 -3.54 2.18 -11.45
CA GLY A 87 -4.97 2.32 -11.17
C GLY A 87 -5.29 3.59 -10.36
N GLY A 88 -4.48 3.88 -9.34
CA GLY A 88 -4.61 5.10 -8.53
C GLY A 88 -4.45 6.37 -9.35
N ILE A 89 -3.40 6.44 -10.17
CA ILE A 89 -3.16 7.56 -11.11
C ILE A 89 -4.34 7.73 -12.07
N ALA A 90 -4.87 6.64 -12.61
CA ALA A 90 -6.00 6.70 -13.54
C ALA A 90 -7.27 7.22 -12.86
N GLN A 91 -7.58 6.74 -11.66
CA GLN A 91 -8.78 7.17 -10.92
C GLN A 91 -8.71 8.62 -10.45
N ILE A 92 -7.58 9.08 -9.95
CA ILE A 92 -7.46 10.49 -9.54
C ILE A 92 -7.50 11.43 -10.74
N LYS A 93 -6.90 11.06 -11.88
CA LYS A 93 -7.02 11.82 -13.14
C LYS A 93 -8.46 11.90 -13.62
N ALA A 94 -9.25 10.84 -13.47
CA ALA A 94 -10.67 10.81 -13.81
C ALA A 94 -11.56 11.53 -12.78
N GLY A 95 -11.03 11.88 -11.61
CA GLY A 95 -11.78 12.52 -10.51
C GLY A 95 -12.85 11.60 -9.90
N THR A 96 -12.58 10.30 -9.85
CA THR A 96 -13.46 9.26 -9.26
C THR A 96 -13.12 8.95 -7.81
N VAL A 97 -11.99 9.44 -7.31
CA VAL A 97 -11.55 9.34 -5.92
C VAL A 97 -11.04 10.70 -5.44
N ASP A 98 -10.98 10.89 -4.13
CA ASP A 98 -10.51 12.12 -3.50
C ASP A 98 -8.98 12.20 -3.45
N PHE A 99 -8.32 11.02 -3.36
CA PHE A 99 -6.87 10.93 -3.52
C PHE A 99 -6.45 9.67 -4.27
N GLY A 100 -5.36 9.79 -5.02
CA GLY A 100 -4.66 8.67 -5.62
C GLY A 100 -3.39 8.33 -4.83
N SER A 101 -2.83 7.14 -5.00
CA SER A 101 -1.56 6.77 -4.41
C SER A 101 -0.65 6.06 -5.42
N SER A 102 0.63 6.44 -5.42
CA SER A 102 1.64 5.88 -6.33
C SER A 102 3.02 5.84 -5.70
N ASP A 103 3.79 4.75 -5.94
CA ASP A 103 5.21 4.67 -5.56
C ASP A 103 6.13 5.10 -6.72
N LYS A 104 5.56 5.51 -7.86
CA LYS A 104 6.24 6.26 -8.91
C LYS A 104 5.80 7.70 -8.80
N PRO A 105 6.71 8.66 -8.57
CA PRO A 105 6.36 10.08 -8.67
C PRO A 105 5.98 10.44 -10.10
N LEU A 106 5.03 11.34 -10.25
CA LEU A 106 4.72 11.99 -11.53
C LEU A 106 5.69 13.17 -11.76
N SER A 107 6.05 13.41 -13.00
CA SER A 107 6.82 14.61 -13.33
C SER A 107 5.97 15.88 -13.15
N SER A 108 6.64 17.03 -13.02
CA SER A 108 5.94 18.34 -12.93
C SER A 108 5.04 18.58 -14.15
N GLU A 109 5.45 18.09 -15.33
CA GLU A 109 4.64 18.19 -16.55
C GLU A 109 3.41 17.28 -16.50
N GLU A 110 3.58 16.00 -16.06
CA GLU A 110 2.47 15.07 -15.86
C GLU A 110 1.44 15.61 -14.85
N LEU A 111 1.92 16.22 -13.74
CA LEU A 111 1.08 16.86 -12.73
C LEU A 111 0.33 18.07 -13.29
N ALA A 112 1.03 18.95 -13.99
CA ALA A 112 0.44 20.16 -14.58
C ALA A 112 -0.63 19.82 -15.63
N GLN A 113 -0.34 18.86 -16.52
CA GLN A 113 -1.29 18.40 -17.54
C GLN A 113 -2.55 17.76 -16.94
N ALA A 114 -2.40 17.10 -15.80
CA ALA A 114 -3.51 16.42 -15.11
C ALA A 114 -4.22 17.32 -14.07
N GLY A 115 -3.71 18.52 -13.79
CA GLY A 115 -4.23 19.40 -12.73
C GLY A 115 -4.08 18.79 -11.33
N LEU A 116 -3.01 18.03 -11.12
CA LEU A 116 -2.73 17.31 -9.87
C LEU A 116 -1.60 17.95 -9.08
N ALA A 117 -1.67 17.78 -7.77
CA ALA A 117 -0.56 17.95 -6.83
C ALA A 117 -0.15 16.57 -6.30
N GLN A 118 1.13 16.41 -5.91
CA GLN A 118 1.60 15.22 -5.23
C GLN A 118 2.45 15.59 -4.03
N PHE A 119 2.46 14.71 -3.03
CA PHE A 119 3.32 14.81 -1.85
C PHE A 119 3.67 13.42 -1.31
N PRO A 120 4.86 13.23 -0.71
CA PRO A 120 5.22 11.97 -0.09
C PRO A 120 4.35 11.68 1.14
N SER A 121 4.11 10.39 1.41
CA SER A 121 3.30 9.95 2.56
C SER A 121 4.07 9.07 3.55
N ALA A 122 4.88 8.15 3.05
CA ALA A 122 5.77 7.31 3.84
C ALA A 122 6.86 6.73 2.94
N ILE A 123 7.91 6.20 3.58
CA ILE A 123 9.02 5.52 2.91
C ILE A 123 9.02 4.06 3.38
N GLY A 124 9.36 3.14 2.48
CA GLY A 124 9.45 1.72 2.78
C GLY A 124 10.43 1.02 1.85
N GLY A 125 10.51 -0.30 1.92
CA GLY A 125 11.44 -1.09 1.12
C GLY A 125 10.76 -2.11 0.23
N VAL A 126 11.19 -2.18 -1.02
CA VAL A 126 10.91 -3.32 -1.89
C VAL A 126 11.94 -4.41 -1.60
N VAL A 127 11.47 -5.60 -1.29
CA VAL A 127 12.33 -6.71 -0.89
C VAL A 127 12.14 -7.91 -1.82
N PRO A 128 13.22 -8.51 -2.34
CA PRO A 128 13.12 -9.80 -3.00
C PRO A 128 12.74 -10.87 -1.98
N VAL A 129 11.74 -11.68 -2.29
CA VAL A 129 11.23 -12.77 -1.46
C VAL A 129 11.31 -14.09 -2.21
N VAL A 130 11.56 -15.18 -1.48
CA VAL A 130 11.81 -16.49 -2.08
C VAL A 130 10.99 -17.58 -1.39
N ASN A 131 10.75 -18.68 -2.12
CA ASN A 131 10.15 -19.89 -1.55
C ASN A 131 11.15 -21.07 -1.67
N ILE A 132 12.11 -21.10 -0.77
CA ILE A 132 13.10 -22.16 -0.64
C ILE A 132 12.91 -22.82 0.72
N GLU A 133 12.69 -24.13 0.72
CA GLU A 133 12.44 -24.90 1.94
C GLU A 133 13.62 -24.85 2.91
N GLY A 134 13.36 -24.51 4.17
CA GLY A 134 14.37 -24.41 5.22
C GLY A 134 15.24 -23.15 5.16
N LEU A 135 15.00 -22.23 4.23
CA LEU A 135 15.71 -20.96 4.17
C LEU A 135 15.06 -19.93 5.12
N GLU A 136 15.86 -19.35 5.98
CA GLU A 136 15.44 -18.25 6.86
C GLU A 136 15.56 -16.89 6.18
N ALA A 137 14.79 -15.90 6.66
CA ALA A 137 14.88 -14.52 6.20
C ALA A 137 16.30 -13.96 6.37
N GLY A 138 16.76 -13.16 5.40
CA GLY A 138 18.08 -12.53 5.41
C GLY A 138 19.27 -13.45 5.11
N LYS A 139 19.06 -14.78 5.00
CA LYS A 139 20.17 -15.73 4.80
C LYS A 139 20.63 -15.86 3.35
N LEU A 140 19.74 -15.58 2.39
CA LEU A 140 20.13 -15.52 0.98
C LEU A 140 20.63 -14.14 0.63
N ARG A 141 21.82 -14.06 0.03
CA ARG A 141 22.49 -12.83 -0.39
C ARG A 141 22.43 -12.69 -1.90
N LEU A 142 21.96 -11.54 -2.38
CA LEU A 142 21.92 -11.23 -3.81
C LEU A 142 22.50 -9.83 -4.04
N SER A 143 23.54 -9.75 -4.89
CA SER A 143 23.96 -8.45 -5.43
C SER A 143 22.94 -7.94 -6.45
N GLY A 144 22.93 -6.63 -6.72
CA GLY A 144 22.03 -6.06 -7.73
C GLY A 144 22.23 -6.64 -9.12
N ALA A 145 23.48 -6.89 -9.51
CA ALA A 145 23.80 -7.52 -10.80
C ALA A 145 23.27 -8.96 -10.88
N LEU A 146 23.45 -9.74 -9.82
CA LEU A 146 22.95 -11.11 -9.76
C LEU A 146 21.41 -11.16 -9.79
N LEU A 147 20.74 -10.26 -9.05
CA LEU A 147 19.29 -10.12 -9.09
C LEU A 147 18.80 -9.77 -10.50
N ALA A 148 19.48 -8.86 -11.20
CA ALA A 148 19.16 -8.53 -12.59
C ALA A 148 19.34 -9.73 -13.52
N ASP A 149 20.42 -10.51 -13.38
CA ASP A 149 20.66 -11.71 -14.19
C ASP A 149 19.61 -12.82 -13.94
N ILE A 150 19.11 -12.95 -12.70
CA ILE A 150 18.01 -13.84 -12.39
C ILE A 150 16.73 -13.39 -13.12
N PHE A 151 16.37 -12.12 -13.02
CA PHE A 151 15.12 -11.60 -13.66
C PHE A 151 15.24 -11.44 -15.19
N LEU A 152 16.46 -11.39 -15.74
CA LEU A 152 16.72 -11.53 -17.18
C LEU A 152 16.61 -12.98 -17.67
N GLY A 153 16.47 -13.96 -16.78
CA GLY A 153 16.43 -15.38 -17.13
C GLY A 153 17.80 -15.94 -17.56
N LYS A 154 18.90 -15.30 -17.19
CA LYS A 154 20.28 -15.79 -17.43
C LYS A 154 20.67 -16.80 -16.36
N VAL A 155 20.37 -16.52 -15.11
CA VAL A 155 20.52 -17.45 -13.97
C VAL A 155 19.17 -18.13 -13.75
N LYS A 156 19.13 -19.46 -13.98
CA LYS A 156 17.85 -20.21 -14.07
C LYS A 156 17.65 -21.23 -12.96
N THR A 157 18.66 -21.53 -12.17
CA THR A 157 18.59 -22.53 -11.10
C THR A 157 19.22 -21.99 -9.82
N TRP A 158 18.73 -22.46 -8.67
CA TRP A 158 19.24 -22.00 -7.38
C TRP A 158 20.66 -22.44 -7.09
N ASN A 159 21.11 -23.56 -7.65
CA ASN A 159 22.50 -24.04 -7.57
C ASN A 159 23.43 -23.46 -8.63
N ASP A 160 23.03 -22.39 -9.33
CA ASP A 160 23.90 -21.68 -10.26
C ASP A 160 25.19 -21.23 -9.55
N PRO A 161 26.37 -21.41 -10.16
CA PRO A 161 27.65 -21.04 -9.54
C PRO A 161 27.71 -19.60 -9.02
N ALA A 162 27.02 -18.64 -9.69
CA ALA A 162 26.99 -17.25 -9.24
C ALA A 162 26.21 -17.06 -7.92
N ILE A 163 25.10 -17.81 -7.75
CA ILE A 163 24.34 -17.78 -6.49
C ILE A 163 25.13 -18.49 -5.39
N VAL A 164 25.69 -19.66 -5.68
CA VAL A 164 26.46 -20.45 -4.69
C VAL A 164 27.68 -19.66 -4.20
N ALA A 165 28.41 -19.00 -5.10
CA ALA A 165 29.58 -18.20 -4.73
C ALA A 165 29.22 -17.02 -3.81
N ALA A 166 28.05 -16.39 -4.00
CA ALA A 166 27.56 -15.31 -3.13
C ALA A 166 27.03 -15.81 -1.78
N ASN A 167 26.79 -17.12 -1.63
CA ASN A 167 26.10 -17.74 -0.49
C ASN A 167 26.85 -18.94 0.10
N PRO A 168 28.11 -18.80 0.54
CA PRO A 168 28.87 -19.92 1.08
C PRO A 168 28.18 -20.49 2.33
N GLY A 169 27.97 -21.81 2.35
CA GLY A 169 27.33 -22.53 3.45
C GLY A 169 25.81 -22.56 3.45
N VAL A 170 25.13 -21.81 2.55
CA VAL A 170 23.68 -21.89 2.38
C VAL A 170 23.34 -23.10 1.52
N LYS A 171 22.42 -23.94 2.02
CA LYS A 171 21.89 -25.08 1.24
C LYS A 171 20.88 -24.56 0.22
N LEU A 172 21.25 -24.64 -1.05
CA LEU A 172 20.39 -24.23 -2.17
C LEU A 172 19.90 -25.49 -2.93
N PRO A 173 18.63 -25.53 -3.36
CA PRO A 173 18.12 -26.67 -4.12
C PRO A 173 18.67 -26.66 -5.55
N GLU A 174 18.69 -27.82 -6.20
CA GLU A 174 19.04 -27.95 -7.63
C GLU A 174 17.90 -27.53 -8.58
N GLY A 175 16.82 -26.93 -8.05
CA GLY A 175 15.60 -26.63 -8.77
C GLY A 175 15.68 -25.36 -9.64
N LYS A 176 14.77 -25.32 -10.63
CA LYS A 176 14.56 -24.13 -11.46
C LYS A 176 14.06 -22.96 -10.61
N ILE A 177 14.52 -21.75 -10.91
CA ILE A 177 13.98 -20.49 -10.38
C ILE A 177 12.72 -20.15 -11.18
N THR A 178 11.59 -19.95 -10.48
CA THR A 178 10.37 -19.41 -11.09
C THR A 178 10.23 -17.96 -10.68
N LEU A 179 10.18 -17.06 -11.66
CA LEU A 179 10.01 -15.63 -11.44
C LEU A 179 8.54 -15.32 -11.15
N VAL A 180 8.30 -14.46 -10.16
CA VAL A 180 6.96 -13.90 -9.89
C VAL A 180 7.07 -12.38 -9.93
N HIS A 181 6.26 -11.76 -10.77
CA HIS A 181 6.28 -10.31 -10.98
C HIS A 181 4.87 -9.73 -10.91
N ARG A 182 4.74 -8.42 -11.00
CA ARG A 182 3.43 -7.73 -11.00
C ARG A 182 2.76 -7.82 -12.37
N SER A 183 1.46 -8.03 -12.37
CA SER A 183 0.61 -8.04 -13.58
C SER A 183 -0.19 -6.76 -13.78
N ASP A 184 -0.19 -5.84 -12.80
CA ASP A 184 -0.87 -4.55 -12.81
C ASP A 184 0.13 -3.39 -12.94
N GLY A 185 -0.35 -2.18 -13.18
CA GLY A 185 0.46 -0.97 -13.15
C GLY A 185 0.95 -0.68 -11.72
N SER A 186 2.22 -0.96 -11.44
CA SER A 186 2.78 -1.07 -10.11
C SER A 186 3.93 -0.10 -9.85
N GLY A 187 3.81 0.72 -8.79
CA GLY A 187 4.94 1.52 -8.31
C GLY A 187 6.03 0.67 -7.66
N THR A 188 5.68 -0.47 -7.05
CA THR A 188 6.66 -1.45 -6.58
C THR A 188 7.52 -1.96 -7.73
N THR A 189 6.89 -2.30 -8.88
CA THR A 189 7.61 -2.65 -10.12
C THR A 189 8.47 -1.49 -10.62
N PHE A 190 7.96 -0.25 -10.57
CA PHE A 190 8.75 0.92 -10.97
C PHE A 190 10.05 1.02 -10.16
N ASN A 191 9.98 0.98 -8.83
CA ASN A 191 11.17 1.07 -7.99
C ASN A 191 12.10 -0.13 -8.17
N PHE A 192 11.58 -1.34 -8.31
CA PHE A 192 12.35 -2.54 -8.58
C PHE A 192 13.09 -2.45 -9.93
N SER A 193 12.39 -2.13 -11.00
CA SER A 193 12.97 -2.03 -12.34
C SER A 193 13.91 -0.83 -12.51
N ASN A 194 13.63 0.30 -11.84
CA ASN A 194 14.53 1.45 -11.74
C ASN A 194 15.85 1.06 -11.05
N TYR A 195 15.77 0.34 -9.92
CA TYR A 195 16.97 -0.19 -9.27
C TYR A 195 17.77 -1.10 -10.21
N LEU A 196 17.13 -2.08 -10.86
CA LEU A 196 17.81 -2.98 -11.78
C LEU A 196 18.42 -2.23 -12.97
N SER A 197 17.78 -1.17 -13.47
CA SER A 197 18.31 -0.30 -14.51
C SER A 197 19.57 0.48 -14.07
N LYS A 198 19.66 0.82 -12.78
CA LYS A 198 20.85 1.50 -12.22
C LYS A 198 22.05 0.56 -12.06
N VAL A 199 21.82 -0.72 -11.79
CA VAL A 199 22.88 -1.69 -11.47
C VAL A 199 23.22 -2.67 -12.60
N SER A 200 22.41 -2.71 -13.68
CA SER A 200 22.61 -3.58 -14.83
C SER A 200 22.34 -2.84 -16.15
N PRO A 201 23.41 -2.52 -16.92
CA PRO A 201 23.23 -1.93 -18.25
C PRO A 201 22.43 -2.82 -19.21
N GLU A 202 22.53 -4.14 -19.06
CA GLU A 202 21.78 -5.10 -19.88
C GLU A 202 20.29 -5.05 -19.55
N TRP A 203 19.92 -5.01 -18.26
CA TRP A 203 18.52 -4.79 -17.84
C TRP A 203 17.99 -3.48 -18.39
N LYS A 204 18.74 -2.38 -18.22
CA LYS A 204 18.35 -1.06 -18.71
C LYS A 204 18.06 -1.04 -20.21
N SER A 205 18.88 -1.75 -21.01
CA SER A 205 18.73 -1.76 -22.47
C SER A 205 17.63 -2.70 -22.96
N LYS A 206 17.39 -3.83 -22.28
CA LYS A 206 16.45 -4.86 -22.72
C LYS A 206 15.06 -4.73 -22.15
N VAL A 207 14.95 -4.29 -20.90
CA VAL A 207 13.70 -4.23 -20.14
C VAL A 207 13.35 -2.79 -19.75
N GLY A 208 14.34 -2.04 -19.21
CA GLY A 208 14.17 -0.68 -18.75
C GLY A 208 13.42 -0.60 -17.41
N GLU A 209 12.73 0.52 -17.19
CA GLU A 209 12.00 0.82 -15.96
C GLU A 209 10.60 1.35 -16.26
N GLY A 210 9.65 1.06 -15.37
CA GLY A 210 8.28 1.52 -15.51
C GLY A 210 7.34 0.87 -14.50
N THR A 211 6.12 1.38 -14.42
CA THR A 211 5.06 0.74 -13.64
C THR A 211 4.58 -0.57 -14.27
N SER A 212 4.87 -0.78 -15.54
CA SER A 212 4.71 -2.02 -16.30
C SER A 212 5.91 -2.14 -17.24
N VAL A 213 6.53 -3.31 -17.28
CA VAL A 213 7.65 -3.62 -18.17
C VAL A 213 7.40 -4.94 -18.88
N GLN A 214 8.14 -5.20 -19.97
CA GLN A 214 8.07 -6.48 -20.66
C GLN A 214 8.99 -7.50 -19.94
N TRP A 215 8.36 -8.32 -19.09
CA TRP A 215 9.09 -9.33 -18.33
C TRP A 215 9.59 -10.44 -19.28
N PRO A 216 10.86 -10.86 -19.15
CA PRO A 216 11.40 -11.94 -19.99
C PRO A 216 10.73 -13.30 -19.75
N ASP A 217 10.31 -13.58 -18.52
CA ASP A 217 9.65 -14.82 -18.08
C ASP A 217 8.91 -14.55 -16.76
N GLY A 218 8.09 -15.47 -16.31
CA GLY A 218 7.51 -15.45 -14.97
C GLY A 218 5.98 -15.49 -14.93
N VAL A 219 5.47 -15.48 -13.70
CA VAL A 219 4.04 -15.48 -13.38
C VAL A 219 3.63 -14.12 -12.83
N GLY A 220 2.55 -13.55 -13.36
CA GLY A 220 2.06 -12.24 -12.95
C GLY A 220 1.09 -12.30 -11.78
N GLY A 221 1.41 -11.65 -10.65
CA GLY A 221 0.53 -11.45 -9.50
C GLY A 221 -0.03 -10.03 -9.44
N LYS A 222 -1.33 -9.88 -9.17
CA LYS A 222 -1.96 -8.57 -9.00
C LYS A 222 -1.71 -8.04 -7.58
N GLY A 223 -1.17 -6.85 -7.46
CA GLY A 223 -0.81 -6.24 -6.17
C GLY A 223 0.38 -6.93 -5.49
N ASN A 224 0.87 -6.36 -4.39
CA ASN A 224 1.83 -7.04 -3.52
C ASN A 224 1.24 -8.35 -2.96
N GLU A 225 -0.05 -8.36 -2.69
CA GLU A 225 -0.84 -9.50 -2.23
C GLU A 225 -0.75 -10.69 -3.18
N GLY A 226 -0.93 -10.44 -4.48
CA GLY A 226 -0.89 -11.46 -5.51
C GLY A 226 0.51 -12.04 -5.71
N VAL A 227 1.55 -11.18 -5.68
CA VAL A 227 2.95 -11.65 -5.74
C VAL A 227 3.28 -12.49 -4.51
N ALA A 228 2.95 -12.02 -3.29
CA ALA A 228 3.17 -12.78 -2.06
C ALA A 228 2.47 -14.14 -2.10
N SER A 229 1.22 -14.18 -2.56
CA SER A 229 0.45 -15.41 -2.68
C SER A 229 1.11 -16.42 -3.64
N TYR A 230 1.53 -15.98 -4.83
CA TYR A 230 2.19 -16.87 -5.79
C TYR A 230 3.55 -17.36 -5.30
N VAL A 231 4.37 -16.48 -4.70
CA VAL A 231 5.67 -16.91 -4.15
C VAL A 231 5.46 -17.97 -3.08
N LYS A 232 4.48 -17.82 -2.19
CA LYS A 232 4.17 -18.85 -1.16
C LYS A 232 3.73 -20.18 -1.76
N GLN A 233 3.04 -20.18 -2.88
CA GLN A 233 2.50 -21.38 -3.51
C GLN A 233 3.50 -22.11 -4.42
N ILE A 234 4.41 -21.36 -5.06
CA ILE A 234 5.33 -21.91 -6.07
C ILE A 234 6.68 -22.17 -5.43
N LYS A 235 6.99 -23.44 -5.16
CA LYS A 235 8.30 -23.84 -4.64
C LYS A 235 9.42 -23.44 -5.61
N GLY A 236 10.53 -22.92 -5.08
CA GLY A 236 11.66 -22.45 -5.87
C GLY A 236 11.40 -21.13 -6.59
N SER A 237 10.38 -20.38 -6.22
CA SER A 237 10.11 -19.07 -6.81
C SER A 237 10.89 -17.95 -6.11
N ILE A 238 11.06 -16.85 -6.85
CA ILE A 238 11.49 -15.54 -6.39
C ILE A 238 10.53 -14.48 -6.91
N GLY A 239 10.16 -13.54 -6.06
CA GLY A 239 9.39 -12.35 -6.41
C GLY A 239 9.90 -11.13 -5.65
N TYR A 240 9.15 -10.03 -5.71
CA TYR A 240 9.45 -8.82 -4.96
C TYR A 240 8.15 -8.21 -4.42
N VAL A 241 8.18 -7.78 -3.17
CA VAL A 241 7.05 -7.16 -2.48
C VAL A 241 7.54 -6.02 -1.58
N GLU A 242 6.63 -5.22 -1.07
CA GLU A 242 6.93 -4.32 0.04
C GLU A 242 7.13 -5.14 1.32
N LEU A 243 8.02 -4.68 2.24
CA LEU A 243 8.50 -5.45 3.39
C LEU A 243 7.36 -5.94 4.32
N ALA A 244 6.34 -5.12 4.59
CA ALA A 244 5.23 -5.54 5.46
C ALA A 244 4.54 -6.81 4.94
N TYR A 245 4.42 -6.97 3.62
CA TYR A 245 3.87 -8.21 3.04
C TYR A 245 4.75 -9.42 3.27
N ALA A 246 6.08 -9.27 3.20
CA ALA A 246 7.01 -10.35 3.50
C ALA A 246 6.87 -10.79 4.96
N LEU A 247 6.85 -9.84 5.89
CA LEU A 247 6.76 -10.10 7.33
C LEU A 247 5.40 -10.69 7.74
N GLN A 248 4.30 -10.09 7.29
CA GLN A 248 2.94 -10.56 7.60
C GLN A 248 2.67 -11.98 7.06
N ASN A 249 3.34 -12.36 5.99
CA ASN A 249 3.21 -13.68 5.38
C ASN A 249 4.30 -14.69 5.81
N GLY A 250 5.25 -14.29 6.68
CA GLY A 250 6.35 -15.12 7.12
C GLY A 250 7.24 -15.60 5.97
N MET A 251 7.47 -14.72 4.97
CA MET A 251 8.23 -15.06 3.77
C MET A 251 9.72 -14.79 3.97
N PRO A 252 10.62 -15.71 3.59
CA PRO A 252 12.04 -15.40 3.52
C PRO A 252 12.32 -14.30 2.50
N TYR A 253 12.93 -13.20 2.96
CA TYR A 253 13.48 -12.15 2.13
C TYR A 253 15.00 -12.27 2.02
N THR A 254 15.60 -11.61 1.05
CA THR A 254 17.05 -11.67 0.81
C THR A 254 17.77 -10.50 1.49
N ALA A 255 19.03 -10.72 1.87
CA ALA A 255 19.96 -9.62 2.08
C ALA A 255 20.48 -9.13 0.72
N MET A 256 20.68 -7.82 0.57
CA MET A 256 21.13 -7.21 -0.68
C MET A 256 22.48 -6.51 -0.48
N GLN A 257 23.30 -6.52 -1.53
CA GLN A 257 24.50 -5.68 -1.54
C GLN A 257 24.12 -4.27 -1.97
N ASN A 258 24.47 -3.28 -1.16
CA ASN A 258 24.16 -1.88 -1.43
C ASN A 258 25.24 -1.17 -2.26
N ALA A 259 25.04 0.11 -2.58
CA ALA A 259 25.97 0.90 -3.39
C ALA A 259 27.38 1.07 -2.75
N ALA A 260 27.48 0.96 -1.42
CA ALA A 260 28.74 0.97 -0.70
C ALA A 260 29.47 -0.40 -0.69
N GLY A 261 28.85 -1.44 -1.25
CA GLY A 261 29.39 -2.81 -1.28
C GLY A 261 29.06 -3.64 -0.03
N ASN A 262 28.31 -3.09 0.92
CA ASN A 262 27.93 -3.77 2.16
C ASN A 262 26.69 -4.65 1.96
N TRP A 263 26.65 -5.79 2.65
CA TRP A 263 25.46 -6.62 2.74
C TRP A 263 24.53 -6.05 3.81
N VAL A 264 23.31 -5.72 3.42
CA VAL A 264 22.30 -5.14 4.30
C VAL A 264 21.01 -5.96 4.26
N GLU A 265 20.31 -6.00 5.39
CA GLU A 265 18.96 -6.56 5.49
C GLU A 265 17.92 -5.45 5.46
N PRO A 266 16.70 -5.71 4.96
CA PRO A 266 15.66 -4.70 4.91
C PRO A 266 15.10 -4.44 6.32
N SER A 267 15.08 -3.19 6.72
CA SER A 267 14.48 -2.71 7.97
C SER A 267 14.14 -1.23 7.87
N ALA A 268 13.35 -0.72 8.81
CA ALA A 268 13.05 0.71 8.88
C ALA A 268 14.35 1.56 8.99
N GLU A 269 15.35 1.07 9.71
CA GLU A 269 16.64 1.75 9.87
C GLU A 269 17.41 1.82 8.54
N THR A 270 17.42 0.72 7.75
CA THR A 270 18.14 0.70 6.46
C THR A 270 17.39 1.49 5.37
N PHE A 271 16.07 1.59 5.48
CA PHE A 271 15.26 2.50 4.64
C PHE A 271 15.48 3.96 5.02
N ALA A 272 15.55 4.27 6.32
CA ALA A 272 15.86 5.61 6.81
C ALA A 272 17.27 6.04 6.39
N ALA A 273 18.25 5.12 6.42
CA ALA A 273 19.61 5.39 5.94
C ALA A 273 19.64 5.75 4.45
N ALA A 274 18.85 5.07 3.61
CA ALA A 274 18.70 5.43 2.20
C ALA A 274 18.00 6.80 2.02
N ALA A 275 16.94 7.05 2.78
CA ALA A 275 16.17 8.29 2.75
C ALA A 275 16.96 9.51 3.22
N ALA A 276 17.95 9.33 4.09
CA ALA A 276 18.80 10.41 4.61
C ALA A 276 19.61 11.11 3.51
N SER A 277 19.84 10.46 2.37
CA SER A 277 20.52 11.05 1.20
C SER A 277 19.59 11.84 0.28
N ALA A 278 18.28 11.86 0.58
CA ALA A 278 17.27 12.47 -0.28
C ALA A 278 17.23 13.99 -0.10
N ASP A 279 17.49 14.73 -1.17
CA ASP A 279 17.36 16.20 -1.19
C ASP A 279 15.93 16.62 -1.58
N TRP A 280 15.03 16.55 -0.60
CA TRP A 280 13.64 16.93 -0.77
C TRP A 280 13.47 18.45 -1.00
N ALA A 281 14.39 19.27 -0.49
CA ALA A 281 14.29 20.72 -0.59
C ALA A 281 14.45 21.21 -2.03
N SER A 282 15.25 20.52 -2.85
CA SER A 282 15.45 20.85 -4.26
C SER A 282 14.51 20.06 -5.19
N ALA A 283 13.80 19.08 -4.69
CA ALA A 283 12.92 18.23 -5.50
C ALA A 283 11.60 18.93 -5.83
N LYS A 284 11.51 19.50 -7.02
CA LYS A 284 10.28 20.14 -7.50
C LYS A 284 9.12 19.12 -7.50
N ASP A 285 7.98 19.55 -6.93
CA ASP A 285 6.79 18.70 -6.77
C ASP A 285 7.10 17.36 -6.08
N PHE A 286 8.12 17.34 -5.22
CA PHE A 286 8.62 16.13 -4.52
C PHE A 286 9.01 14.97 -5.46
N ASN A 287 9.33 15.25 -6.73
CA ASN A 287 9.71 14.21 -7.69
C ASN A 287 11.12 13.69 -7.40
N LEU A 288 11.20 12.66 -6.57
CA LEU A 288 12.46 12.06 -6.15
C LEU A 288 12.35 10.54 -6.06
N VAL A 289 13.37 9.84 -6.59
CA VAL A 289 13.49 8.37 -6.55
C VAL A 289 14.78 8.00 -5.81
N ILE A 290 14.65 7.30 -4.70
CA ILE A 290 15.73 7.01 -3.76
C ILE A 290 16.30 5.58 -3.85
N THR A 291 16.05 4.86 -4.95
CA THR A 291 16.67 3.56 -5.20
C THR A 291 18.17 3.69 -5.43
N ASN A 292 18.94 2.70 -4.97
CA ASN A 292 20.39 2.66 -5.02
C ASN A 292 21.06 3.90 -4.37
N ALA A 293 20.45 4.39 -3.29
CA ALA A 293 20.95 5.52 -2.53
C ALA A 293 22.34 5.22 -1.94
N PRO A 294 23.21 6.24 -1.83
CA PRO A 294 24.50 6.08 -1.18
C PRO A 294 24.31 5.87 0.34
N GLY A 295 25.30 5.27 0.97
CA GLY A 295 25.34 5.05 2.42
C GLY A 295 25.65 3.61 2.78
N GLU A 296 26.46 3.43 3.83
CA GLU A 296 26.95 2.11 4.24
C GLU A 296 25.82 1.16 4.69
N GLN A 297 24.73 1.72 5.23
CA GLN A 297 23.57 0.96 5.71
C GLN A 297 22.32 1.12 4.83
N ALA A 298 22.43 1.84 3.69
CA ALA A 298 21.28 2.13 2.85
C ALA A 298 20.72 0.86 2.19
N TRP A 299 19.40 0.60 2.34
CA TRP A 299 18.72 -0.45 1.59
C TRP A 299 18.61 -0.06 0.11
N PRO A 300 19.02 -0.92 -0.82
CA PRO A 300 19.15 -0.50 -2.23
C PRO A 300 17.82 -0.26 -2.94
N ILE A 301 16.72 -0.89 -2.52
CA ILE A 301 15.42 -0.75 -3.19
C ILE A 301 14.44 -0.03 -2.25
N THR A 302 14.90 1.08 -1.69
CA THR A 302 14.04 1.97 -0.88
C THR A 302 13.15 2.80 -1.80
N ALA A 303 11.89 2.92 -1.43
CA ALA A 303 10.85 3.57 -2.21
C ALA A 303 10.04 4.56 -1.36
N THR A 304 9.63 5.66 -1.97
CA THR A 304 8.68 6.61 -1.40
C THR A 304 7.32 6.39 -2.01
N ASN A 305 6.28 6.39 -1.18
CA ASN A 305 4.91 6.47 -1.64
C ASN A 305 4.46 7.92 -1.70
N PHE A 306 3.74 8.28 -2.76
CA PHE A 306 3.20 9.62 -3.01
C PHE A 306 1.68 9.58 -3.04
N MET A 307 1.06 10.56 -2.39
CA MET A 307 -0.36 10.85 -2.52
C MET A 307 -0.57 11.90 -3.61
N LEU A 308 -1.62 11.71 -4.39
CA LEU A 308 -2.00 12.54 -5.52
C LEU A 308 -3.38 13.14 -5.24
N MET A 309 -3.55 14.44 -5.39
CA MET A 309 -4.81 15.14 -5.18
C MET A 309 -5.07 16.15 -6.30
N GLN A 310 -6.33 16.44 -6.56
CA GLN A 310 -6.74 17.46 -7.52
C GLN A 310 -6.41 18.86 -6.97
N LYS A 311 -5.72 19.72 -7.77
CA LYS A 311 -5.50 21.14 -7.40
C LYS A 311 -6.80 21.94 -7.36
N GLN A 312 -7.77 21.56 -8.19
CA GLN A 312 -9.11 22.15 -8.23
C GLN A 312 -10.15 21.05 -8.01
N PRO A 313 -10.42 20.69 -6.75
CA PRO A 313 -11.35 19.60 -6.44
C PRO A 313 -12.79 20.01 -6.75
N LYS A 314 -13.61 19.05 -7.19
CA LYS A 314 -15.05 19.26 -7.40
C LYS A 314 -15.80 19.51 -6.10
N ASP A 315 -15.30 18.97 -4.99
CA ASP A 315 -15.85 19.10 -3.65
C ASP A 315 -14.76 19.59 -2.68
N ALA A 316 -14.79 20.88 -2.36
CA ALA A 316 -13.81 21.53 -1.49
C ALA A 316 -13.84 20.94 -0.07
N LYS A 317 -15.02 20.51 0.42
CA LYS A 317 -15.12 19.91 1.76
C LYS A 317 -14.43 18.56 1.79
N ARG A 318 -14.65 17.68 0.81
CA ARG A 318 -13.98 16.37 0.73
C ARG A 318 -12.47 16.53 0.58
N ASN A 319 -12.02 17.55 -0.13
CA ASN A 319 -10.61 17.90 -0.22
C ASN A 319 -10.02 18.25 1.15
N GLN A 320 -10.71 19.12 1.92
CA GLN A 320 -10.29 19.46 3.29
C GLN A 320 -10.31 18.25 4.22
N ASP A 321 -11.33 17.40 4.13
CA ASP A 321 -11.42 16.16 4.92
C ASP A 321 -10.26 15.20 4.58
N THR A 322 -9.85 15.14 3.31
CA THR A 322 -8.69 14.36 2.86
C THR A 322 -7.38 14.91 3.43
N LEU A 323 -7.18 16.22 3.36
CA LEU A 323 -6.00 16.87 3.95
C LEU A 323 -5.98 16.72 5.47
N ALA A 324 -7.13 16.80 6.14
CA ALA A 324 -7.23 16.56 7.59
C ALA A 324 -6.82 15.13 7.96
N PHE A 325 -7.17 14.12 7.16
CA PHE A 325 -6.72 12.75 7.34
C PHE A 325 -5.19 12.63 7.23
N PHE A 326 -4.57 13.18 6.17
CA PHE A 326 -3.12 13.10 6.02
C PHE A 326 -2.38 13.92 7.06
N LYS A 327 -2.91 15.08 7.47
CA LYS A 327 -2.36 15.85 8.58
C LYS A 327 -2.36 15.00 9.87
N TRP A 328 -3.49 14.39 10.20
CA TRP A 328 -3.59 13.49 11.35
C TRP A 328 -2.58 12.32 11.24
N ALA A 329 -2.45 11.73 10.06
CA ALA A 329 -1.53 10.63 9.82
C ALA A 329 -0.06 11.04 10.07
N PHE A 330 0.33 12.24 9.67
CA PHE A 330 1.68 12.75 9.90
C PHE A 330 1.94 13.12 11.37
N GLU A 331 0.93 13.62 12.09
CA GLU A 331 1.03 14.01 13.49
C GLU A 331 0.90 12.83 14.46
N ASN A 332 0.06 11.84 14.15
CA ASN A 332 -0.35 10.78 15.07
C ASN A 332 -0.07 9.36 14.55
N GLY A 333 0.21 9.19 13.26
CA GLY A 333 0.35 7.90 12.58
C GLY A 333 1.77 7.34 12.54
N GLN A 334 2.73 7.94 13.23
CA GLN A 334 4.14 7.53 13.19
C GLN A 334 4.38 6.19 13.87
N ALA A 335 3.69 5.93 14.99
CA ALA A 335 3.81 4.65 15.70
C ALA A 335 3.34 3.48 14.81
N GLN A 336 2.23 3.66 14.08
CA GLN A 336 1.70 2.68 13.15
C GLN A 336 2.64 2.43 11.97
N ALA A 337 3.30 3.49 11.46
CA ALA A 337 4.30 3.35 10.41
C ALA A 337 5.49 2.52 10.91
N ASN A 338 6.02 2.80 12.09
CA ASN A 338 7.11 2.05 12.68
C ASN A 338 6.72 0.58 12.98
N GLU A 339 5.52 0.33 13.49
CA GLU A 339 4.99 -1.03 13.73
C GLU A 339 4.97 -1.88 12.46
N LEU A 340 4.70 -1.25 11.31
CA LEU A 340 4.64 -1.90 10.00
C LEU A 340 5.95 -1.77 9.20
N HIS A 341 7.03 -1.32 9.84
CA HIS A 341 8.36 -1.15 9.24
C HIS A 341 8.44 -0.13 8.10
N TYR A 342 7.49 0.82 8.03
CA TYR A 342 7.64 2.02 7.22
C TYR A 342 8.43 3.08 8.00
N VAL A 343 9.08 3.97 7.26
CA VAL A 343 9.76 5.13 7.83
C VAL A 343 8.81 6.34 7.75
N PRO A 344 8.44 6.93 8.89
CA PRO A 344 7.71 8.20 8.91
C PRO A 344 8.52 9.30 8.23
N LEU A 345 7.83 10.29 7.66
CA LEU A 345 8.49 11.42 7.04
C LEU A 345 9.18 12.29 8.09
N PRO A 346 10.38 12.85 7.80
CA PRO A 346 11.04 13.82 8.67
C PRO A 346 10.16 15.05 8.90
N ALA A 347 10.20 15.63 10.10
CA ALA A 347 9.38 16.78 10.47
C ALA A 347 9.54 17.99 9.52
N GLU A 348 10.75 18.23 9.03
CA GLU A 348 11.00 19.31 8.06
C GLU A 348 10.34 19.06 6.70
N LEU A 349 10.30 17.79 6.27
CA LEU A 349 9.57 17.41 5.05
C LEU A 349 8.06 17.57 5.24
N VAL A 350 7.51 17.21 6.40
CA VAL A 350 6.09 17.42 6.71
C VAL A 350 5.74 18.92 6.65
N LYS A 351 6.56 19.80 7.21
CA LYS A 351 6.36 21.26 7.11
C LYS A 351 6.36 21.75 5.66
N GLN A 352 7.26 21.23 4.81
CA GLN A 352 7.28 21.56 3.38
C GLN A 352 6.00 21.10 2.67
N ILE A 353 5.50 19.90 3.02
CA ILE A 353 4.25 19.37 2.48
C ILE A 353 3.07 20.25 2.90
N GLU A 354 2.96 20.65 4.17
CA GLU A 354 1.88 21.52 4.65
C GLU A 354 1.92 22.90 3.98
N ALA A 355 3.10 23.47 3.79
CA ALA A 355 3.27 24.72 3.03
C ALA A 355 2.83 24.56 1.56
N TYR A 356 3.18 23.42 0.94
CA TYR A 356 2.75 23.10 -0.42
C TYR A 356 1.22 22.93 -0.51
N TRP A 357 0.57 22.30 0.46
CA TRP A 357 -0.90 22.21 0.49
C TRP A 357 -1.56 23.60 0.55
N ALA A 358 -1.00 24.50 1.36
CA ALA A 358 -1.54 25.86 1.49
C ALA A 358 -1.49 26.67 0.19
N THR A 359 -0.61 26.32 -0.75
CA THR A 359 -0.49 26.99 -2.04
C THR A 359 -1.22 26.26 -3.17
N ASP A 360 -1.11 24.94 -3.23
CA ASP A 360 -1.50 24.12 -4.38
C ASP A 360 -2.83 23.34 -4.22
N LEU A 361 -3.33 23.17 -2.98
CA LEU A 361 -4.52 22.35 -2.66
C LEU A 361 -5.59 23.16 -1.87
N LYS A 362 -5.91 24.36 -2.35
CA LYS A 362 -6.88 25.28 -1.70
C LYS A 362 -8.33 24.85 -1.90
#